data_26c8970dd32a6b80d4d2f5731bf4e9ef
#
_entry.id   26c8970dd32a6b80d4d2f5731bf4e9ef
#
_cell.length_a   1.000
_cell.length_b   1.000
_cell.length_c   1.000
_cell.angle_alpha   90.00
_cell.angle_beta   90.00
_cell.angle_gamma   90.00
#
_symmetry.space_group_name_H-M   'P 1'
#
loop_
_entity.id
_entity.type
_entity.pdbx_description
1 polymer ?
#
loop_
_entity_poly.entity_id
_entity_poly.type
_entity_poly.pdbx_seq_one_letter_code
_entity_poly.pdbx_strand_id
1 'polypeptide(L)'
;MNRSAGIGACLALLTAILSQPALAEQRFNQVALRAEVSQSIAHDEMQVTLYSEAQDTDPAQLASLISKTLNAAVLRAREVKPVRVSLGNRNSYPVYDEKGQKITAWRERAELRLESRDFAALSELTAELLNSLKMGGMSFSMASS
;
A
#
# COMPACT_ATOMS: atom_id res chain seq x y z
N MET A 1 58.77 -0.80 60.20
CA MET A 1 58.96 -1.24 58.89
C MET A 1 57.76 -1.67 58.23
N ASN A 2 57.23 -0.83 57.57
CA ASN A 2 55.98 -1.16 56.95
C ASN A 2 56.13 -1.34 55.50
N ARG A 3 55.69 -2.44 55.16
CA ARG A 3 55.55 -2.69 53.78
C ARG A 3 54.12 -2.65 53.42
N SER A 4 53.59 -1.62 52.97
CA SER A 4 52.33 -1.61 52.30
C SER A 4 52.56 -2.21 50.92
N ALA A 5 52.21 -3.43 50.81
CA ALA A 5 52.08 -4.01 49.49
C ALA A 5 50.92 -3.36 48.82
N GLY A 6 51.20 -2.53 47.87
CA GLY A 6 50.16 -2.01 46.97
C GLY A 6 49.70 -3.14 46.12
N ILE A 7 48.57 -3.68 46.46
CA ILE A 7 47.89 -4.61 45.61
C ILE A 7 47.22 -3.75 44.57
N GLY A 8 47.85 -3.67 43.44
CA GLY A 8 47.18 -3.15 42.26
C GLY A 8 46.06 -4.06 41.89
N ALA A 9 44.89 -3.69 42.26
CA ALA A 9 43.72 -4.32 41.71
C ALA A 9 43.65 -3.98 40.21
N CYS A 10 44.11 -4.91 39.43
CA CYS A 10 43.74 -4.90 38.00
C CYS A 10 42.27 -5.16 37.91
N LEU A 11 41.50 -4.10 37.91
CA LEU A 11 40.15 -4.15 37.42
C LEU A 11 40.26 -4.33 35.92
N ALA A 12 40.23 -5.55 35.47
CA ALA A 12 39.96 -5.86 34.11
C ALA A 12 38.47 -5.50 33.89
N LEU A 13 38.24 -4.31 33.44
CA LEU A 13 36.96 -3.96 32.84
C LEU A 13 36.86 -4.81 31.60
N LEU A 14 36.23 -5.96 31.73
CA LEU A 14 35.68 -6.66 30.59
C LEU A 14 34.51 -5.81 30.11
N THR A 15 34.77 -4.88 29.24
CA THR A 15 33.72 -4.31 28.42
C THR A 15 33.28 -5.43 27.52
N ALA A 16 32.25 -6.11 27.94
CA ALA A 16 31.49 -6.97 27.05
C ALA A 16 30.92 -6.07 25.94
N ILE A 17 31.60 -6.06 24.83
CA ILE A 17 31.03 -5.50 23.61
C ILE A 17 29.90 -6.44 23.24
N LEU A 18 28.71 -6.08 23.66
CA LEU A 18 27.50 -6.67 23.16
C LEU A 18 27.37 -6.23 21.70
N SER A 19 28.03 -6.96 20.83
CA SER A 19 27.72 -6.88 19.43
C SER A 19 26.28 -7.31 19.26
N GLN A 20 25.44 -6.37 18.90
CA GLN A 20 24.05 -6.65 18.56
C GLN A 20 23.97 -7.07 17.08
N PRO A 21 23.90 -8.35 16.77
CA PRO A 21 23.81 -8.79 15.37
C PRO A 21 22.42 -8.56 14.78
N ALA A 22 21.42 -8.29 15.62
CA ALA A 22 20.03 -8.20 15.17
C ALA A 22 19.75 -7.07 14.19
N LEU A 23 20.42 -5.92 14.33
CA LEU A 23 20.24 -4.78 13.44
C LEU A 23 20.86 -5.00 12.05
N ALA A 24 21.94 -5.77 11.98
CA ALA A 24 22.60 -6.08 10.72
C ALA A 24 21.79 -7.09 9.89
N GLU A 25 21.14 -8.07 10.53
CA GLU A 25 20.28 -9.04 9.85
C GLU A 25 19.02 -8.41 9.26
N GLN A 26 18.39 -7.49 9.98
CA GLN A 26 17.20 -6.80 9.44
C GLN A 26 17.53 -5.94 8.23
N ARG A 27 18.68 -5.26 8.24
CA ARG A 27 19.12 -4.49 7.08
C ARG A 27 19.48 -5.39 5.89
N PHE A 28 20.07 -6.53 6.14
CA PHE A 28 20.40 -7.49 5.09
C PHE A 28 19.15 -8.03 4.43
N ASN A 29 18.12 -8.38 5.19
CA ASN A 29 16.84 -8.86 4.67
C ASN A 29 16.10 -7.78 3.88
N GLN A 30 16.16 -6.52 4.31
CA GLN A 30 15.54 -5.42 3.56
C GLN A 30 16.26 -5.15 2.24
N VAL A 31 17.58 -5.25 2.21
CA VAL A 31 18.36 -5.10 0.98
C VAL A 31 18.10 -6.26 0.03
N ALA A 32 17.99 -7.49 0.55
CA ALA A 32 17.66 -8.67 -0.24
C ALA A 32 16.26 -8.57 -0.85
N LEU A 33 15.27 -8.12 -0.10
CA LEU A 33 13.91 -7.87 -0.58
C LEU A 33 13.87 -6.81 -1.68
N ARG A 34 14.62 -5.72 -1.53
CA ARG A 34 14.74 -4.69 -2.57
C ARG A 34 15.43 -5.21 -3.82
N ALA A 35 16.44 -6.05 -3.66
CA ALA A 35 17.14 -6.65 -4.79
C ALA A 35 16.24 -7.61 -5.57
N GLU A 36 15.44 -8.42 -4.88
CA GLU A 36 14.46 -9.32 -5.52
C GLU A 36 13.38 -8.54 -6.26
N VAL A 37 12.83 -7.50 -5.64
CA VAL A 37 11.86 -6.60 -6.29
C VAL A 37 12.50 -5.93 -7.50
N SER A 38 13.73 -5.49 -7.40
CA SER A 38 14.45 -4.86 -8.53
C SER A 38 14.69 -5.82 -9.70
N GLN A 39 14.93 -7.10 -9.44
CA GLN A 39 15.05 -8.11 -10.47
C GLN A 39 13.72 -8.43 -11.15
N SER A 40 12.62 -8.41 -10.39
CA SER A 40 11.28 -8.60 -10.93
C SER A 40 10.84 -7.44 -11.83
N ILE A 41 11.28 -6.23 -11.54
CA ILE A 41 10.90 -5.00 -12.25
C ILE A 41 11.22 -5.06 -13.75
N ALA A 42 12.28 -5.77 -14.15
CA ALA A 42 12.72 -5.78 -15.55
C ALA A 42 11.68 -6.42 -16.49
N HIS A 43 10.80 -7.27 -15.99
CA HIS A 43 9.89 -8.08 -16.79
C HIS A 43 8.44 -8.04 -16.32
N ASP A 44 8.17 -7.53 -15.12
CA ASP A 44 6.85 -7.59 -14.52
C ASP A 44 6.13 -6.24 -14.55
N GLU A 45 4.83 -6.33 -14.66
CA GLU A 45 3.92 -5.21 -14.53
C GLU A 45 3.11 -5.36 -13.24
N MET A 46 3.00 -4.28 -12.49
CA MET A 46 2.20 -4.23 -11.29
C MET A 46 0.83 -3.66 -11.61
N GLN A 47 -0.20 -4.31 -11.14
CA GLN A 47 -1.58 -3.84 -11.24
C GLN A 47 -2.16 -3.64 -9.86
N VAL A 48 -2.76 -2.48 -9.66
CA VAL A 48 -3.46 -2.13 -8.42
C VAL A 48 -4.91 -1.84 -8.76
N THR A 49 -5.83 -2.45 -8.01
CA THR A 49 -7.25 -2.13 -8.09
C THR A 49 -7.64 -1.38 -6.82
N LEU A 50 -8.15 -0.16 -7.01
CA LEU A 50 -8.71 0.66 -5.95
C LEU A 50 -10.21 0.77 -6.19
N TYR A 51 -10.97 1.06 -5.14
CA TYR A 51 -12.41 1.25 -5.28
C TYR A 51 -12.93 2.35 -4.37
N SER A 52 -14.02 2.95 -4.81
CA SER A 52 -14.86 3.81 -4.00
C SER A 52 -16.17 3.09 -3.72
N GLU A 53 -16.63 3.13 -2.50
CA GLU A 53 -17.90 2.54 -2.08
C GLU A 53 -18.59 3.48 -1.13
N ALA A 54 -19.87 3.72 -1.37
CA ALA A 54 -20.68 4.60 -0.53
C ALA A 54 -22.13 4.14 -0.55
N GLN A 55 -22.89 4.65 0.39
CA GLN A 55 -24.31 4.37 0.56
C GLN A 55 -25.06 5.68 0.72
N ASP A 56 -26.22 5.78 0.09
CA ASP A 56 -27.09 6.95 0.19
C ASP A 56 -28.54 6.52 -0.06
N THR A 57 -29.47 7.25 0.51
CA THR A 57 -30.89 7.04 0.26
C THR A 57 -31.30 7.45 -1.16
N ASP A 58 -30.60 8.43 -1.74
CA ASP A 58 -30.82 8.91 -3.09
C ASP A 58 -29.78 8.30 -4.05
N PRO A 59 -30.21 7.43 -4.99
CA PRO A 59 -29.28 6.80 -5.92
C PRO A 59 -28.62 7.78 -6.88
N ALA A 60 -29.25 8.88 -7.21
CA ALA A 60 -28.66 9.90 -8.09
C ALA A 60 -27.54 10.67 -7.40
N GLN A 61 -27.72 11.02 -6.14
CA GLN A 61 -26.64 11.64 -5.34
C GLN A 61 -25.49 10.70 -5.12
N LEU A 62 -25.79 9.42 -4.87
CA LEU A 62 -24.77 8.38 -4.70
C LEU A 62 -23.92 8.23 -5.98
N ALA A 63 -24.57 8.13 -7.13
CA ALA A 63 -23.87 8.02 -8.41
C ALA A 63 -22.98 9.23 -8.69
N SER A 64 -23.47 10.43 -8.37
CA SER A 64 -22.71 11.67 -8.51
C SER A 64 -21.49 11.72 -7.60
N LEU A 65 -21.64 11.31 -6.34
CA LEU A 65 -20.56 11.26 -5.38
C LEU A 65 -19.45 10.29 -5.82
N ILE A 66 -19.82 9.08 -6.21
CA ILE A 66 -18.89 8.06 -6.70
C ILE A 66 -18.16 8.55 -7.95
N SER A 67 -18.88 9.14 -8.91
CA SER A 67 -18.29 9.68 -10.13
C SER A 67 -17.30 10.79 -9.83
N LYS A 68 -17.62 11.69 -8.92
CA LYS A 68 -16.75 12.79 -8.52
C LYS A 68 -15.44 12.27 -7.89
N THR A 69 -15.56 11.29 -7.01
CA THR A 69 -14.41 10.68 -6.35
C THR A 69 -13.50 9.97 -7.37
N LEU A 70 -14.09 9.19 -8.28
CA LEU A 70 -13.32 8.50 -9.32
C LEU A 70 -12.69 9.47 -10.31
N ASN A 71 -13.40 10.48 -10.75
CA ASN A 71 -12.88 11.46 -11.71
C ASN A 71 -11.66 12.20 -11.14
N ALA A 72 -11.71 12.58 -9.87
CA ALA A 72 -10.57 13.21 -9.21
C ALA A 72 -9.36 12.27 -9.18
N ALA A 73 -9.57 11.00 -8.87
CA ALA A 73 -8.51 10.00 -8.85
C ALA A 73 -7.94 9.74 -10.25
N VAL A 74 -8.79 9.66 -11.27
CA VAL A 74 -8.36 9.48 -12.68
C VAL A 74 -7.52 10.66 -13.14
N LEU A 75 -7.95 11.88 -12.87
CA LEU A 75 -7.19 13.09 -13.23
C LEU A 75 -5.81 13.10 -12.58
N ARG A 76 -5.75 12.75 -11.30
CA ARG A 76 -4.48 12.66 -10.59
C ARG A 76 -3.57 11.56 -11.15
N ALA A 77 -4.13 10.39 -11.43
CA ALA A 77 -3.38 9.26 -11.98
C ALA A 77 -2.80 9.57 -13.36
N ARG A 78 -3.51 10.31 -14.19
CA ARG A 78 -3.05 10.70 -15.53
C ARG A 78 -1.86 11.65 -15.50
N GLU A 79 -1.64 12.34 -14.42
CA GLU A 79 -0.47 13.20 -14.25
C GLU A 79 0.82 12.40 -14.05
N VAL A 80 0.70 11.15 -13.61
CA VAL A 80 1.84 10.24 -13.41
C VAL A 80 2.07 9.44 -14.69
N LYS A 81 2.93 9.94 -15.55
CA LYS A 81 3.14 9.42 -16.92
C LYS A 81 3.40 7.92 -17.02
N PRO A 82 4.22 7.29 -16.15
CA PRO A 82 4.47 5.86 -16.25
C PRO A 82 3.27 4.98 -15.90
N VAL A 83 2.21 5.54 -15.32
CA VAL A 83 1.04 4.79 -14.85
C VAL A 83 -0.08 4.87 -15.87
N ARG A 84 -0.62 3.71 -16.23
CA ARG A 84 -1.85 3.60 -17.03
C ARG A 84 -3.03 3.48 -16.08
N VAL A 85 -4.08 4.23 -16.37
CA VAL A 85 -5.31 4.23 -15.59
C VAL A 85 -6.48 3.77 -16.44
N SER A 86 -7.32 2.91 -15.88
CA SER A 86 -8.56 2.46 -16.50
C SER A 86 -9.64 2.29 -15.45
N LEU A 87 -10.89 2.36 -15.86
CA LEU A 87 -12.01 2.07 -14.99
C LEU A 87 -12.29 0.57 -14.96
N GLY A 88 -12.59 0.06 -13.77
CA GLY A 88 -13.00 -1.31 -13.57
C GLY A 88 -14.52 -1.45 -13.49
N ASN A 89 -14.96 -2.42 -12.72
CA ASN A 89 -16.38 -2.68 -12.53
C ASN A 89 -17.04 -1.56 -11.71
N ARG A 90 -18.30 -1.29 -12.05
CA ARG A 90 -19.14 -0.35 -11.32
C ARG A 90 -20.53 -0.97 -11.14
N ASN A 91 -20.93 -1.14 -9.89
CA ASN A 91 -22.20 -1.78 -9.55
C ASN A 91 -22.94 -0.94 -8.53
N SER A 92 -24.25 -0.83 -8.74
CA SER A 92 -25.18 -0.20 -7.80
C SER A 92 -26.25 -1.22 -7.43
N TYR A 93 -26.57 -1.30 -6.15
CA TYR A 93 -27.54 -2.26 -5.65
C TYR A 93 -28.34 -1.69 -4.48
N PRO A 94 -29.61 -2.12 -4.35
CA PRO A 94 -30.45 -1.67 -3.24
C PRO A 94 -30.04 -2.30 -1.92
N VAL A 95 -30.24 -1.54 -0.85
CA VAL A 95 -30.14 -2.02 0.52
C VAL A 95 -31.56 -2.12 1.08
N TYR A 96 -31.90 -3.29 1.59
CA TYR A 96 -33.21 -3.56 2.11
C TYR A 96 -33.27 -3.41 3.65
N ASP A 97 -34.50 -3.26 4.18
CA ASP A 97 -34.73 -3.26 5.60
C ASP A 97 -34.43 -4.65 6.21
N GLU A 98 -34.51 -4.76 7.53
CA GLU A 98 -34.25 -6.01 8.23
C GLU A 98 -35.18 -7.16 7.79
N LYS A 99 -36.38 -6.84 7.33
CA LYS A 99 -37.36 -7.82 6.83
C LYS A 99 -37.16 -8.16 5.36
N GLY A 100 -36.28 -7.47 4.67
CA GLY A 100 -36.02 -7.66 3.24
C GLY A 100 -37.17 -7.23 2.34
N GLN A 101 -38.07 -6.36 2.80
CA GLN A 101 -39.28 -5.98 2.08
C GLN A 101 -39.22 -4.60 1.43
N LYS A 102 -38.46 -3.67 2.03
CA LYS A 102 -38.39 -2.29 1.53
C LYS A 102 -36.96 -1.89 1.28
N ILE A 103 -36.76 -1.14 0.21
CA ILE A 103 -35.47 -0.51 -0.07
C ILE A 103 -35.32 0.69 0.85
N THR A 104 -34.27 0.70 1.67
CA THR A 104 -33.96 1.78 2.60
C THR A 104 -32.86 2.70 2.12
N ALA A 105 -31.98 2.20 1.26
CA ALA A 105 -30.85 2.93 0.71
C ALA A 105 -30.35 2.24 -0.55
N TRP A 106 -29.36 2.88 -1.17
CA TRP A 106 -28.61 2.33 -2.30
C TRP A 106 -27.15 2.31 -1.95
N ARG A 107 -26.46 1.31 -2.43
CA ARG A 107 -25.02 1.17 -2.27
C ARG A 107 -24.37 1.05 -3.63
N GLU A 108 -23.28 1.77 -3.86
CA GLU A 108 -22.55 1.71 -5.11
C GLU A 108 -21.07 1.47 -4.84
N ARG A 109 -20.48 0.62 -5.65
CA ARG A 109 -19.05 0.34 -5.65
C ARG A 109 -18.53 0.52 -7.07
N ALA A 110 -17.45 1.26 -7.20
CA ALA A 110 -16.80 1.48 -8.48
C ALA A 110 -15.30 1.32 -8.34
N GLU A 111 -14.69 0.66 -9.30
CA GLU A 111 -13.28 0.29 -9.29
C GLU A 111 -12.48 1.14 -10.26
N LEU A 112 -11.24 1.38 -9.87
CA LEU A 112 -10.20 2.03 -10.67
C LEU A 112 -9.01 1.08 -10.74
N ARG A 113 -8.47 0.88 -11.94
CA ARG A 113 -7.28 0.04 -12.15
C ARG A 113 -6.11 0.91 -12.57
N LEU A 114 -4.99 0.66 -11.92
CA LEU A 114 -3.71 1.30 -12.20
C LEU A 114 -2.69 0.23 -12.56
N GLU A 115 -1.96 0.46 -13.63
CA GLU A 115 -0.93 -0.49 -14.11
C GLU A 115 0.34 0.26 -14.44
N SER A 116 1.47 -0.30 -14.06
CA SER A 116 2.77 0.26 -14.40
C SER A 116 3.89 -0.75 -14.25
N ARG A 117 4.94 -0.56 -15.03
CA ARG A 117 6.24 -1.20 -14.82
C ARG A 117 7.11 -0.42 -13.84
N ASP A 118 6.79 0.84 -13.63
CA ASP A 118 7.46 1.68 -12.64
C ASP A 118 6.76 1.49 -11.28
N PHE A 119 7.27 0.54 -10.51
CA PHE A 119 6.69 0.16 -9.22
C PHE A 119 6.75 1.30 -8.21
N ALA A 120 7.82 2.09 -8.23
CA ALA A 120 7.96 3.21 -7.31
C ALA A 120 6.90 4.28 -7.57
N ALA A 121 6.71 4.67 -8.81
CA ALA A 121 5.70 5.64 -9.21
C ALA A 121 4.28 5.15 -8.88
N LEU A 122 3.99 3.88 -9.18
CA LEU A 122 2.68 3.29 -8.89
C LEU A 122 2.42 3.18 -7.39
N SER A 123 3.42 2.80 -6.61
CA SER A 123 3.29 2.70 -5.15
C SER A 123 3.04 4.05 -4.49
N GLU A 124 3.74 5.09 -4.92
CA GLU A 124 3.51 6.46 -4.43
C GLU A 124 2.11 6.96 -4.76
N LEU A 125 1.69 6.78 -6.01
CA LEU A 125 0.35 7.17 -6.44
C LEU A 125 -0.73 6.41 -5.67
N THR A 126 -0.54 5.11 -5.48
CA THR A 126 -1.47 4.26 -4.73
C THR A 126 -1.60 4.76 -3.29
N ALA A 127 -0.49 5.04 -2.61
CA ALA A 127 -0.50 5.56 -1.25
C ALA A 127 -1.26 6.89 -1.15
N GLU A 128 -1.10 7.76 -2.12
CA GLU A 128 -1.82 9.04 -2.20
C GLU A 128 -3.32 8.83 -2.40
N LEU A 129 -3.70 7.96 -3.33
CA LEU A 129 -5.10 7.71 -3.64
C LEU A 129 -5.84 6.95 -2.53
N LEU A 130 -5.14 6.25 -1.66
CA LEU A 130 -5.75 5.59 -0.49
C LEU A 130 -6.30 6.57 0.54
N ASN A 131 -6.03 7.87 0.42
CA ASN A 131 -6.70 8.89 1.21
C ASN A 131 -8.19 9.04 0.85
N SER A 132 -8.57 8.72 -0.39
CA SER A 132 -9.95 8.85 -0.88
C SER A 132 -10.56 7.54 -1.38
N LEU A 133 -9.74 6.56 -1.72
CA LEU A 133 -10.15 5.25 -2.22
C LEU A 133 -9.68 4.14 -1.29
N LYS A 134 -10.22 2.95 -1.50
CA LYS A 134 -9.86 1.75 -0.74
C LYS A 134 -9.11 0.77 -1.63
N MET A 135 -8.26 -0.05 -1.03
CA MET A 135 -7.53 -1.09 -1.74
C MET A 135 -8.45 -2.26 -2.04
N GLY A 136 -8.62 -2.57 -3.32
CA GLY A 136 -9.34 -3.76 -3.77
C GLY A 136 -8.45 -4.95 -4.03
N GLY A 137 -7.22 -4.71 -4.48
CA GLY A 137 -6.25 -5.77 -4.73
C GLY A 137 -4.99 -5.27 -5.39
N MET A 138 -3.97 -6.11 -5.36
CA MET A 138 -2.69 -5.87 -5.99
C MET A 138 -2.22 -7.17 -6.63
N SER A 139 -1.77 -7.11 -7.86
CA SER A 139 -1.26 -8.28 -8.56
C SER A 139 -0.06 -7.90 -9.43
N PHE A 140 0.72 -8.91 -9.75
CA PHE A 140 1.87 -8.77 -10.65
C PHE A 140 1.62 -9.69 -11.84
N SER A 141 1.85 -9.18 -13.05
CA SER A 141 1.79 -9.98 -14.25
C SER A 141 3.10 -9.88 -15.01
N MET A 142 3.50 -10.98 -15.64
CA MET A 142 4.62 -10.92 -16.56
C MET A 142 4.18 -10.14 -17.80
N ALA A 143 4.99 -9.16 -18.18
CA ALA A 143 4.75 -8.47 -19.42
C ALA A 143 4.88 -9.49 -20.57
N SER A 144 3.80 -9.69 -21.30
CA SER A 144 3.85 -10.47 -22.54
C SER A 144 4.79 -9.75 -23.52
N SER A 145 5.86 -10.41 -23.85
CA SER A 145 6.80 -9.97 -24.90
C SER A 145 6.14 -9.96 -26.27
#